data_f4d8b05ca613b477a76f56b4d8445f83
#
_entry.id   f4d8b05ca613b477a76f56b4d8445f83
#
_cell.length_a   1.000
_cell.length_b   1.000
_cell.length_c   1.000
_cell.angle_alpha   90.00
_cell.angle_beta   90.00
_cell.angle_gamma   90.00
#
_symmetry.space_group_name_H-M   'P 1'
#
loop_
_entity.id
_entity.type
_entity.pdbx_description
1 polymer ?
#
loop_
_entity_poly.entity_id
_entity_poly.type
_entity_poly.pdbx_seq_one_letter_code
_entity_poly.pdbx_strand_id
1 'polypeptide(L)'
;MSESPTKAGFPHPGWAGVSRLLLLVGRSECPPRPTDDLLHAWHEAAGTTLPFPEWCDPIARDLASTLSESGDAKPRLVDAAVVAFAQARAGSDHTAEAVAADLVALLHLVEADGSASGLDQVGLVARTLAAWASERVAVVSTASCLDPVTGLVNGGFLRARLRELHAQCDALAISPPMTFGSLIVQLDLGATAVPERVGVRGAVGGALSRLFTTGETVATLSASRIVAVMPAYALGRAEGDVQVALEQRPELVDVPVAIDQQPFGNTADGTWDLLAGTRVGA
;
A
#
# COMPACT_ATOMS: atom_id res chain seq x y z
N MET A 1 22.15 47.55 -2.06
CA MET A 1 21.77 47.13 -3.43
C MET A 1 21.77 45.62 -3.40
N SER A 2 20.59 45.05 -3.30
CA SER A 2 20.38 43.58 -3.20
C SER A 2 19.51 43.22 -4.37
N GLU A 3 20.09 42.49 -5.35
CA GLU A 3 19.38 41.98 -6.51
C GLU A 3 18.73 40.64 -6.16
N SER A 4 17.42 40.60 -6.31
CA SER A 4 16.63 39.36 -6.19
C SER A 4 16.72 38.52 -7.48
N PRO A 5 16.89 37.19 -7.43
CA PRO A 5 16.92 36.36 -8.62
C PRO A 5 15.51 36.18 -9.18
N THR A 6 15.39 36.43 -10.46
CA THR A 6 14.21 36.23 -11.31
C THR A 6 13.79 34.75 -11.35
N LYS A 7 12.56 34.47 -10.99
CA LYS A 7 11.93 33.13 -11.16
C LYS A 7 11.78 32.82 -12.65
N ALA A 8 12.54 31.86 -13.15
CA ALA A 8 12.29 31.23 -14.46
C ALA A 8 11.04 30.38 -14.35
N GLY A 9 9.96 30.80 -15.02
CA GLY A 9 8.75 30.02 -15.18
C GLY A 9 8.99 28.85 -16.13
N PHE A 10 8.76 27.63 -15.68
CA PHE A 10 8.69 26.46 -16.54
C PHE A 10 7.40 26.51 -17.36
N PRO A 11 7.46 26.34 -18.68
CA PRO A 11 6.26 26.22 -19.48
C PRO A 11 5.61 24.85 -19.19
N HIS A 12 4.39 24.85 -18.67
CA HIS A 12 3.55 23.66 -18.63
C HIS A 12 3.28 23.19 -20.08
N PRO A 13 3.51 21.91 -20.40
CA PRO A 13 3.06 21.35 -21.67
C PRO A 13 1.53 21.41 -21.69
N GLY A 14 1.01 22.21 -22.61
CA GLY A 14 -0.37 22.61 -22.65
C GLY A 14 -1.33 21.45 -22.93
N TRP A 15 -2.39 21.44 -22.21
CA TRP A 15 -3.64 20.70 -22.45
C TRP A 15 -4.32 21.08 -23.79
N ALA A 16 -3.64 21.79 -24.67
CA ALA A 16 -4.19 22.31 -25.93
C ALA A 16 -4.47 21.25 -26.99
N GLY A 17 -4.01 20.00 -26.81
CA GLY A 17 -4.20 18.92 -27.78
C GLY A 17 -5.55 18.21 -27.68
N VAL A 18 -6.16 18.15 -26.51
CA VAL A 18 -7.33 17.32 -26.23
C VAL A 18 -8.64 18.01 -26.68
N SER A 19 -8.66 19.35 -26.70
CA SER A 19 -9.90 20.12 -27.05
C SER A 19 -10.26 20.16 -28.55
N ARG A 20 -9.40 19.73 -29.45
CA ARG A 20 -9.65 19.82 -30.88
C ARG A 20 -10.38 18.62 -31.52
N LEU A 21 -10.48 17.51 -30.81
CA LEU A 21 -11.18 16.30 -31.29
C LEU A 21 -12.69 16.30 -30.97
N LEU A 22 -13.17 17.23 -30.16
CA LEU A 22 -14.56 17.23 -29.61
C LEU A 22 -15.63 17.89 -30.50
N LEU A 23 -15.30 18.38 -31.67
CA LEU A 23 -16.27 19.19 -32.48
C LEU A 23 -16.84 18.53 -33.74
N LEU A 24 -16.62 17.25 -33.98
CA LEU A 24 -17.03 16.62 -35.26
C LEU A 24 -17.88 15.34 -35.16
N VAL A 25 -18.53 15.03 -34.05
CA VAL A 25 -19.37 13.82 -34.00
C VAL A 25 -20.84 14.20 -33.80
N GLY A 26 -21.55 14.35 -34.90
CA GLY A 26 -23.01 14.17 -34.94
C GLY A 26 -23.33 12.75 -34.44
N ARG A 27 -24.38 12.61 -33.60
CA ARG A 27 -24.87 11.32 -33.09
C ARG A 27 -25.22 10.41 -34.28
N SER A 28 -24.26 9.60 -34.70
CA SER A 28 -24.45 8.49 -35.62
C SER A 28 -24.50 7.25 -34.73
N GLU A 29 -25.52 6.42 -34.88
CA GLU A 29 -25.58 5.08 -34.27
C GLU A 29 -24.47 4.23 -34.92
N CYS A 30 -23.24 4.40 -34.49
CA CYS A 30 -22.11 3.59 -34.92
C CYS A 30 -22.14 2.28 -34.13
N PRO A 31 -22.03 1.11 -34.78
CA PRO A 31 -21.89 -0.14 -34.05
C PRO A 31 -20.65 -0.09 -33.13
N PRO A 32 -20.69 -0.74 -31.96
CA PRO A 32 -19.56 -0.72 -31.01
C PRO A 32 -18.30 -1.21 -31.72
N ARG A 33 -17.19 -0.51 -31.50
CA ARG A 33 -15.88 -0.89 -32.05
C ARG A 33 -15.47 -2.26 -31.55
N PRO A 34 -14.87 -3.10 -32.40
CA PRO A 34 -14.18 -4.29 -31.93
C PRO A 34 -13.19 -3.93 -30.80
N THR A 35 -13.05 -4.78 -29.78
CA THR A 35 -12.18 -4.50 -28.62
C THR A 35 -10.75 -4.17 -29.01
N ASP A 36 -10.21 -4.79 -30.06
CA ASP A 36 -8.84 -4.51 -30.53
C ASP A 36 -8.72 -3.11 -31.16
N ASP A 37 -9.73 -2.63 -31.91
CA ASP A 37 -9.72 -1.27 -32.43
C ASP A 37 -9.83 -0.23 -31.31
N LEU A 38 -10.62 -0.52 -30.27
CA LEU A 38 -10.71 0.33 -29.08
C LEU A 38 -9.37 0.39 -28.34
N LEU A 39 -8.67 -0.74 -28.19
CA LEU A 39 -7.37 -0.82 -27.54
C LEU A 39 -6.31 -0.01 -28.30
N HIS A 40 -6.27 -0.09 -29.63
CA HIS A 40 -5.36 0.72 -30.43
C HIS A 40 -5.66 2.22 -30.29
N ALA A 41 -6.93 2.63 -30.38
CA ALA A 41 -7.33 4.01 -30.21
C ALA A 41 -7.00 4.51 -28.78
N TRP A 42 -7.17 3.66 -27.78
CA TRP A 42 -6.82 3.99 -26.42
C TRP A 42 -5.31 4.18 -26.22
N HIS A 43 -4.50 3.27 -26.76
CA HIS A 43 -3.04 3.39 -26.71
C HIS A 43 -2.55 4.71 -27.35
N GLU A 44 -3.11 5.08 -28.51
CA GLU A 44 -2.80 6.34 -29.18
C GLU A 44 -3.24 7.55 -28.33
N ALA A 45 -4.45 7.50 -27.75
CA ALA A 45 -5.00 8.59 -26.95
C ALA A 45 -4.27 8.75 -25.59
N ALA A 46 -3.78 7.68 -25.02
CA ALA A 46 -3.01 7.69 -23.78
C ALA A 46 -1.63 8.36 -23.94
N GLY A 47 -1.12 8.46 -25.17
CA GLY A 47 0.17 9.10 -25.46
C GLY A 47 1.37 8.44 -24.79
N THR A 48 1.24 7.14 -24.45
CA THR A 48 2.29 6.37 -23.80
C THR A 48 3.49 6.15 -24.72
N THR A 49 4.68 6.10 -24.15
CA THR A 49 5.91 5.75 -24.87
C THR A 49 6.16 4.24 -24.97
N LEU A 50 5.38 3.43 -24.27
CA LEU A 50 5.48 1.97 -24.34
C LEU A 50 4.93 1.45 -25.67
N PRO A 51 5.58 0.48 -26.31
CA PRO A 51 5.04 -0.21 -27.48
C PRO A 51 3.70 -0.87 -27.17
N PHE A 52 2.78 -0.87 -28.13
CA PHE A 52 1.44 -1.42 -27.94
C PHE A 52 1.39 -2.84 -27.34
N PRO A 53 2.24 -3.81 -27.76
CA PRO A 53 2.22 -5.14 -27.18
C PRO A 53 2.62 -5.19 -25.69
N GLU A 54 3.47 -4.26 -25.26
CA GLU A 54 3.91 -4.18 -23.85
C GLU A 54 2.89 -3.42 -22.99
N TRP A 55 2.19 -2.47 -23.59
CA TRP A 55 1.17 -1.67 -22.93
C TRP A 55 -0.17 -2.43 -22.81
N CYS A 56 -0.54 -3.21 -23.85
CA CYS A 56 -1.79 -3.97 -23.92
C CYS A 56 -1.67 -5.30 -23.19
N ASP A 57 -1.65 -5.26 -21.86
CA ASP A 57 -1.72 -6.45 -21.03
C ASP A 57 -3.16 -7.03 -20.95
N PRO A 58 -3.35 -8.25 -20.44
CA PRO A 58 -4.69 -8.86 -20.30
C PRO A 58 -5.67 -8.00 -19.52
N ILE A 59 -5.17 -7.25 -18.51
CA ILE A 59 -6.01 -6.43 -17.63
C ILE A 59 -6.52 -5.18 -18.36
N ALA A 60 -5.67 -4.54 -19.17
CA ALA A 60 -6.10 -3.46 -20.04
C ALA A 60 -7.18 -3.93 -21.03
N ARG A 61 -7.03 -5.13 -21.59
CA ARG A 61 -8.01 -5.75 -22.47
C ARG A 61 -9.33 -6.04 -21.76
N ASP A 62 -9.30 -6.59 -20.57
CA ASP A 62 -10.48 -6.88 -19.75
C ASP A 62 -11.24 -5.59 -19.40
N LEU A 63 -10.52 -4.51 -19.05
CA LEU A 63 -11.11 -3.23 -18.75
C LEU A 63 -11.81 -2.65 -20.00
N ALA A 64 -11.14 -2.64 -21.15
CA ALA A 64 -11.70 -2.14 -22.41
C ALA A 64 -12.94 -2.95 -22.83
N SER A 65 -12.89 -4.27 -22.73
CA SER A 65 -14.04 -5.15 -23.02
C SER A 65 -15.20 -4.89 -22.05
N THR A 66 -14.92 -4.82 -20.75
CA THR A 66 -15.94 -4.56 -19.72
C THR A 66 -16.65 -3.22 -19.96
N LEU A 67 -15.92 -2.17 -20.32
CA LEU A 67 -16.49 -0.86 -20.56
C LEU A 67 -17.25 -0.80 -21.89
N SER A 68 -16.78 -1.46 -22.95
CA SER A 68 -17.46 -1.49 -24.26
C SER A 68 -18.76 -2.30 -24.27
N GLU A 69 -18.85 -3.34 -23.42
CA GLU A 69 -20.03 -4.21 -23.30
C GLU A 69 -21.09 -3.65 -22.32
N SER A 70 -20.83 -2.49 -21.74
CA SER A 70 -21.56 -1.94 -20.59
C SER A 70 -22.90 -1.27 -20.92
N GLY A 71 -23.57 -1.62 -22.00
CA GLY A 71 -24.86 -1.02 -22.41
C GLY A 71 -26.01 -1.07 -21.37
N ASP A 72 -26.00 -2.03 -20.43
CA ASP A 72 -26.87 -2.11 -19.23
C ASP A 72 -26.07 -2.57 -18.01
N ALA A 73 -24.97 -1.93 -17.80
CA ALA A 73 -23.83 -2.43 -17.05
C ALA A 73 -24.13 -2.89 -15.65
N LYS A 74 -23.53 -3.98 -15.34
CA LYS A 74 -23.33 -4.46 -13.99
C LYS A 74 -22.26 -3.55 -13.32
N PRO A 75 -22.62 -2.50 -12.56
CA PRO A 75 -21.67 -1.51 -12.01
C PRO A 75 -20.52 -2.17 -11.25
N ARG A 76 -20.80 -3.34 -10.63
CA ARG A 76 -19.80 -4.12 -9.91
C ARG A 76 -18.70 -4.71 -10.78
N LEU A 77 -18.98 -5.04 -12.04
CA LEU A 77 -17.96 -5.55 -12.97
C LEU A 77 -17.04 -4.43 -13.43
N VAL A 78 -17.60 -3.27 -13.73
CA VAL A 78 -16.82 -2.07 -14.07
C VAL A 78 -15.94 -1.68 -12.91
N ASP A 79 -16.46 -1.63 -11.69
CA ASP A 79 -15.67 -1.34 -10.47
C ASP A 79 -14.53 -2.34 -10.29
N ALA A 80 -14.79 -3.64 -10.46
CA ALA A 80 -13.77 -4.66 -10.32
C ALA A 80 -12.67 -4.54 -11.39
N ALA A 81 -13.04 -4.29 -12.65
CA ALA A 81 -12.10 -4.12 -13.75
C ALA A 81 -11.20 -2.87 -13.56
N VAL A 82 -11.79 -1.75 -13.12
CA VAL A 82 -11.09 -0.51 -12.82
C VAL A 82 -10.10 -0.69 -11.66
N VAL A 83 -10.48 -1.40 -10.60
CA VAL A 83 -9.60 -1.72 -9.47
C VAL A 83 -8.46 -2.62 -9.92
N ALA A 84 -8.72 -3.68 -10.69
CA ALA A 84 -7.70 -4.59 -11.19
C ALA A 84 -6.69 -3.85 -12.10
N PHE A 85 -7.17 -2.97 -12.98
CA PHE A 85 -6.33 -2.12 -13.81
C PHE A 85 -5.41 -1.22 -12.97
N ALA A 86 -5.96 -0.54 -11.98
CA ALA A 86 -5.21 0.33 -11.08
C ALA A 86 -4.11 -0.42 -10.32
N GLN A 87 -4.43 -1.61 -9.79
CA GLN A 87 -3.48 -2.46 -9.06
C GLN A 87 -2.34 -2.95 -9.97
N ALA A 88 -2.64 -3.37 -11.19
CA ALA A 88 -1.61 -3.78 -12.14
C ALA A 88 -0.65 -2.63 -12.48
N ARG A 89 -1.19 -1.43 -12.69
CA ARG A 89 -0.38 -0.23 -12.98
C ARG A 89 0.43 0.23 -11.76
N ALA A 90 -0.05 0.02 -10.54
CA ALA A 90 0.69 0.34 -9.31
C ALA A 90 1.90 -0.58 -9.11
N GLY A 91 1.86 -1.83 -9.57
CA GLY A 91 2.98 -2.77 -9.55
C GLY A 91 4.10 -2.42 -10.54
N SER A 92 3.86 -1.51 -11.46
CA SER A 92 4.80 -1.01 -12.44
C SER A 92 5.20 0.46 -12.16
N ASP A 93 6.06 1.05 -12.97
CA ASP A 93 6.55 2.42 -12.75
C ASP A 93 5.57 3.53 -13.19
N HIS A 94 4.28 3.21 -13.33
CA HIS A 94 3.27 4.20 -13.67
C HIS A 94 2.96 5.13 -12.50
N THR A 95 2.93 6.44 -12.78
CA THR A 95 2.49 7.44 -11.79
C THR A 95 0.97 7.47 -11.68
N ALA A 96 0.44 7.97 -10.57
CA ALA A 96 -1.01 8.18 -10.39
C ALA A 96 -1.63 9.02 -11.51
N GLU A 97 -0.89 10.05 -11.96
CA GLU A 97 -1.30 10.93 -13.06
C GLU A 97 -1.41 10.18 -14.38
N ALA A 98 -0.42 9.34 -14.72
CA ALA A 98 -0.43 8.51 -15.91
C ALA A 98 -1.62 7.54 -15.91
N VAL A 99 -1.87 6.85 -14.78
CA VAL A 99 -2.99 5.91 -14.64
C VAL A 99 -4.35 6.62 -14.76
N ALA A 100 -4.48 7.81 -14.18
CA ALA A 100 -5.70 8.61 -14.33
C ALA A 100 -5.90 9.07 -15.78
N ALA A 101 -4.83 9.51 -16.44
CA ALA A 101 -4.88 9.94 -17.85
C ALA A 101 -5.26 8.79 -18.79
N ASP A 102 -4.69 7.61 -18.58
CA ASP A 102 -5.02 6.39 -19.32
C ASP A 102 -6.51 6.05 -19.20
N LEU A 103 -7.05 6.04 -17.97
CA LEU A 103 -8.46 5.76 -17.75
C LEU A 103 -9.38 6.82 -18.37
N VAL A 104 -9.05 8.11 -18.22
CA VAL A 104 -9.83 9.21 -18.80
C VAL A 104 -9.86 9.10 -20.32
N ALA A 105 -8.73 8.78 -20.95
CA ALA A 105 -8.66 8.57 -22.40
C ALA A 105 -9.59 7.43 -22.85
N LEU A 106 -9.60 6.30 -22.13
CA LEU A 106 -10.51 5.18 -22.43
C LEU A 106 -11.97 5.58 -22.24
N LEU A 107 -12.32 6.23 -21.12
CA LEU A 107 -13.70 6.65 -20.85
C LEU A 107 -14.23 7.58 -21.92
N HIS A 108 -13.43 8.52 -22.42
CA HIS A 108 -13.82 9.40 -23.53
C HIS A 108 -14.07 8.62 -24.83
N LEU A 109 -13.26 7.61 -25.14
CA LEU A 109 -13.45 6.78 -26.33
C LEU A 109 -14.74 5.96 -26.25
N VAL A 110 -15.00 5.34 -25.09
CA VAL A 110 -16.21 4.53 -24.86
C VAL A 110 -17.47 5.41 -24.85
N GLU A 111 -17.38 6.64 -24.32
CA GLU A 111 -18.46 7.62 -24.36
C GLU A 111 -18.75 8.06 -25.79
N ALA A 112 -17.72 8.32 -26.61
CA ALA A 112 -17.85 8.69 -28.00
C ALA A 112 -18.53 7.59 -28.84
N ASP A 113 -18.34 6.33 -28.50
CA ASP A 113 -19.01 5.18 -29.12
C ASP A 113 -20.42 4.92 -28.56
N GLY A 114 -20.89 5.73 -27.58
CA GLY A 114 -22.20 5.61 -26.95
C GLY A 114 -22.37 4.49 -25.94
N SER A 115 -21.33 3.71 -25.69
CA SER A 115 -21.36 2.54 -24.78
C SER A 115 -21.32 2.90 -23.30
N ALA A 116 -20.90 4.12 -22.95
CA ALA A 116 -20.70 4.57 -21.56
C ALA A 116 -21.78 5.52 -21.04
N SER A 117 -22.95 5.57 -21.67
CA SER A 117 -24.03 6.45 -21.22
C SER A 117 -24.47 6.09 -19.80
N GLY A 118 -24.23 7.01 -18.84
CA GLY A 118 -24.62 6.83 -17.43
C GLY A 118 -23.50 6.37 -16.49
N LEU A 119 -22.27 6.20 -16.96
CA LEU A 119 -21.15 5.91 -16.07
C LEU A 119 -20.75 7.15 -15.26
N ASP A 120 -20.55 6.96 -13.94
CA ASP A 120 -19.97 7.97 -13.04
C ASP A 120 -18.44 8.04 -13.28
N GLN A 121 -18.03 8.79 -14.30
CA GLN A 121 -16.61 8.92 -14.68
C GLN A 121 -15.75 9.45 -13.54
N VAL A 122 -16.24 10.46 -12.80
CA VAL A 122 -15.51 11.04 -11.66
C VAL A 122 -15.32 10.01 -10.56
N GLY A 123 -16.36 9.26 -10.23
CA GLY A 123 -16.28 8.18 -9.26
C GLY A 123 -15.36 7.04 -9.72
N LEU A 124 -15.34 6.72 -11.02
CA LEU A 124 -14.42 5.70 -11.55
C LEU A 124 -12.95 6.14 -11.41
N VAL A 125 -12.63 7.37 -11.81
CA VAL A 125 -11.27 7.93 -11.64
C VAL A 125 -10.87 7.97 -10.17
N ALA A 126 -11.76 8.40 -9.27
CA ALA A 126 -11.48 8.44 -7.83
C ALA A 126 -11.20 7.03 -7.27
N ARG A 127 -11.98 6.01 -7.66
CA ARG A 127 -11.75 4.61 -7.24
C ARG A 127 -10.46 4.05 -7.81
N THR A 128 -10.13 4.36 -9.06
CA THR A 128 -8.85 3.97 -9.68
C THR A 128 -7.68 4.52 -8.90
N LEU A 129 -7.68 5.81 -8.60
CA LEU A 129 -6.61 6.45 -7.84
C LEU A 129 -6.49 5.91 -6.42
N ALA A 130 -7.62 5.64 -5.75
CA ALA A 130 -7.62 5.02 -4.41
C ALA A 130 -7.04 3.60 -4.45
N ALA A 131 -7.42 2.78 -5.42
CA ALA A 131 -6.89 1.42 -5.59
C ALA A 131 -5.39 1.43 -5.93
N TRP A 132 -4.98 2.31 -6.86
CA TRP A 132 -3.58 2.49 -7.22
C TRP A 132 -2.74 2.91 -6.00
N ALA A 133 -3.19 3.91 -5.23
CA ALA A 133 -2.48 4.39 -4.05
C ALA A 133 -2.35 3.30 -2.99
N SER A 134 -3.41 2.51 -2.76
CA SER A 134 -3.39 1.40 -1.80
C SER A 134 -2.39 0.32 -2.21
N GLU A 135 -2.38 -0.07 -3.48
CA GLU A 135 -1.43 -1.06 -4.01
C GLU A 135 0.01 -0.53 -4.00
N ARG A 136 0.22 0.75 -4.39
CA ARG A 136 1.55 1.37 -4.36
C ARG A 136 2.13 1.42 -2.96
N VAL A 137 1.32 1.71 -1.96
CA VAL A 137 1.73 1.64 -0.55
C VAL A 137 2.11 0.20 -0.19
N ALA A 138 1.36 -0.80 -0.62
CA ALA A 138 1.68 -2.21 -0.37
C ALA A 138 3.00 -2.62 -1.04
N VAL A 139 3.22 -2.24 -2.30
CA VAL A 139 4.47 -2.51 -3.05
C VAL A 139 5.67 -1.84 -2.38
N VAL A 140 5.55 -0.55 -2.03
CA VAL A 140 6.63 0.19 -1.35
C VAL A 140 6.89 -0.40 0.04
N SER A 141 5.84 -0.79 0.78
CA SER A 141 5.98 -1.40 2.09
C SER A 141 6.62 -2.80 2.03
N THR A 142 6.40 -3.56 0.95
CA THR A 142 7.05 -4.86 0.73
C THR A 142 8.50 -4.70 0.27
N ALA A 143 8.80 -3.70 -0.55
CA ALA A 143 10.15 -3.38 -0.98
C ALA A 143 10.98 -2.69 0.13
N SER A 144 10.32 -1.96 1.04
CA SER A 144 10.96 -1.36 2.21
C SER A 144 10.96 -2.35 3.36
N CYS A 145 12.08 -2.45 4.06
CA CYS A 145 12.14 -3.19 5.33
C CYS A 145 11.45 -2.44 6.48
N LEU A 146 10.97 -1.22 6.26
CA LEU A 146 10.42 -0.36 7.31
C LEU A 146 8.92 -0.11 7.11
N ASP A 147 8.19 -0.04 8.22
CA ASP A 147 6.82 0.47 8.27
C ASP A 147 6.85 2.00 8.17
N PRO A 148 6.12 2.60 7.20
CA PRO A 148 6.21 4.04 6.93
C PRO A 148 5.64 4.93 8.03
N VAL A 149 4.79 4.40 8.91
CA VAL A 149 4.15 5.14 10.01
C VAL A 149 5.02 5.14 11.25
N THR A 150 5.56 3.97 11.63
CA THR A 150 6.32 3.81 12.86
C THR A 150 7.83 3.98 12.69
N GLY A 151 8.34 3.84 11.45
CA GLY A 151 9.77 3.79 11.15
C GLY A 151 10.46 2.50 11.64
N LEU A 152 9.71 1.56 12.23
CA LEU A 152 10.20 0.27 12.67
C LEU A 152 10.26 -0.70 11.48
N VAL A 153 10.97 -1.83 11.63
CA VAL A 153 10.96 -2.83 10.57
C VAL A 153 9.55 -3.44 10.41
N ASN A 154 9.24 -3.90 9.21
CA ASN A 154 7.96 -4.53 8.92
C ASN A 154 7.97 -6.03 9.26
N GLY A 155 6.78 -6.66 9.21
CA GLY A 155 6.61 -8.08 9.50
C GLY A 155 7.39 -9.00 8.57
N GLY A 156 7.59 -8.62 7.30
CA GLY A 156 8.38 -9.38 6.34
C GLY A 156 9.84 -9.49 6.74
N PHE A 157 10.45 -8.37 7.14
CA PHE A 157 11.80 -8.35 7.69
C PHE A 157 11.89 -9.17 8.98
N LEU A 158 10.95 -8.98 9.91
CA LEU A 158 10.95 -9.76 11.15
C LEU A 158 10.91 -11.26 10.88
N ARG A 159 10.07 -11.70 9.94
CA ARG A 159 9.98 -13.12 9.59
C ARG A 159 11.31 -13.68 9.03
N ALA A 160 12.02 -12.92 8.22
CA ALA A 160 13.36 -13.28 7.77
C ALA A 160 14.34 -13.36 8.94
N ARG A 161 14.30 -12.37 9.85
CA ARG A 161 15.16 -12.32 11.03
C ARG A 161 14.91 -13.48 11.99
N LEU A 162 13.67 -13.88 12.19
CA LEU A 162 13.35 -15.07 13.00
C LEU A 162 14.00 -16.34 12.44
N ARG A 163 13.95 -16.52 11.10
CA ARG A 163 14.62 -17.66 10.46
C ARG A 163 16.12 -17.66 10.67
N GLU A 164 16.76 -16.49 10.60
CA GLU A 164 18.19 -16.35 10.89
C GLU A 164 18.54 -16.71 12.33
N LEU A 165 17.75 -16.21 13.31
CA LEU A 165 17.98 -16.49 14.71
C LEU A 165 17.80 -17.97 15.04
N HIS A 166 16.78 -18.62 14.46
CA HIS A 166 16.59 -20.07 14.62
C HIS A 166 17.74 -20.86 13.98
N ALA A 167 18.17 -20.50 12.76
CA ALA A 167 19.31 -21.14 12.11
C ALA A 167 20.61 -20.98 12.93
N GLN A 168 20.82 -19.82 13.57
CA GLN A 168 21.95 -19.62 14.51
C GLN A 168 21.86 -20.53 15.73
N CYS A 169 20.65 -20.67 16.32
CA CYS A 169 20.46 -21.59 17.45
C CYS A 169 20.74 -23.03 17.05
N ASP A 170 20.24 -23.46 15.90
CA ASP A 170 20.48 -24.81 15.36
C ASP A 170 21.97 -25.08 15.13
N ALA A 171 22.69 -24.12 14.52
CA ALA A 171 24.13 -24.23 14.29
C ALA A 171 24.95 -24.33 15.57
N LEU A 172 24.47 -23.72 16.67
CA LEU A 172 25.12 -23.74 17.97
C LEU A 172 24.57 -24.84 18.89
N ALA A 173 23.59 -25.63 18.45
CA ALA A 173 22.89 -26.64 19.24
C ALA A 173 22.30 -26.09 20.56
N ILE A 174 21.77 -24.85 20.51
CA ILE A 174 21.13 -24.19 21.65
C ILE A 174 19.62 -24.05 21.40
N SER A 175 18.84 -24.01 22.51
CA SER A 175 17.39 -23.90 22.44
C SER A 175 16.94 -22.46 22.13
N PRO A 176 16.19 -22.19 21.05
CA PRO A 176 15.71 -20.85 20.74
C PRO A 176 14.91 -20.19 21.88
N PRO A 177 13.94 -20.88 22.55
CA PRO A 177 13.18 -20.29 23.67
C PRO A 177 14.03 -19.92 24.89
N MET A 178 15.18 -20.57 25.07
CA MET A 178 16.08 -20.25 26.18
C MET A 178 17.04 -19.11 25.85
N THR A 179 17.19 -18.81 24.54
CA THR A 179 18.16 -17.82 24.06
C THR A 179 17.50 -16.50 23.72
N PHE A 180 16.34 -16.55 23.11
CA PHE A 180 15.60 -15.39 22.63
C PHE A 180 14.17 -15.39 23.13
N GLY A 181 13.62 -14.20 23.23
CA GLY A 181 12.21 -13.97 23.48
C GLY A 181 11.75 -12.68 22.85
N SER A 182 10.49 -12.38 23.00
CA SER A 182 9.87 -11.21 22.42
C SER A 182 9.01 -10.48 23.44
N LEU A 183 8.98 -9.16 23.31
CA LEU A 183 8.08 -8.27 23.99
C LEU A 183 7.03 -7.82 22.98
N ILE A 184 5.76 -8.02 23.28
CA ILE A 184 4.63 -7.63 22.44
C ILE A 184 3.99 -6.39 23.06
N VAL A 185 3.91 -5.31 22.28
CA VAL A 185 3.17 -4.10 22.62
C VAL A 185 1.87 -4.10 21.81
N GLN A 186 0.75 -4.21 22.51
CA GLN A 186 -0.58 -4.22 21.93
C GLN A 186 -1.30 -2.90 22.27
N LEU A 187 -1.76 -2.18 21.24
CA LEU A 187 -2.50 -0.92 21.37
C LEU A 187 -3.99 -1.18 21.17
N ASP A 188 -4.83 -0.68 22.05
CA ASP A 188 -6.27 -0.65 21.80
C ASP A 188 -6.64 0.67 21.12
N LEU A 189 -6.76 0.64 19.80
CA LEU A 189 -7.09 1.79 18.97
C LEU A 189 -8.62 1.87 18.66
N GLY A 190 -9.43 1.03 19.29
CA GLY A 190 -10.86 0.96 18.99
C GLY A 190 -11.58 2.30 19.12
N ALA A 191 -11.31 3.03 20.20
CA ALA A 191 -11.90 4.34 20.50
C ALA A 191 -11.17 5.52 19.82
N THR A 192 -9.99 5.31 19.22
CA THR A 192 -9.16 6.38 18.65
C THR A 192 -9.63 6.73 17.23
N ALA A 193 -9.77 8.01 16.91
CA ALA A 193 -10.10 8.46 15.57
C ALA A 193 -9.00 8.11 14.55
N VAL A 194 -9.39 7.83 13.29
CA VAL A 194 -8.46 7.35 12.27
C VAL A 194 -7.23 8.25 12.07
N PRO A 195 -7.35 9.59 11.99
CA PRO A 195 -6.17 10.45 11.87
C PRO A 195 -5.22 10.38 13.07
N GLU A 196 -5.77 10.24 14.27
CA GLU A 196 -5.00 10.18 15.52
C GLU A 196 -4.23 8.86 15.64
N ARG A 197 -4.75 7.75 15.09
CA ARG A 197 -4.07 6.44 15.09
C ARG A 197 -2.68 6.50 14.47
N VAL A 198 -2.51 7.32 13.43
CA VAL A 198 -1.20 7.52 12.79
C VAL A 198 -0.22 8.19 13.75
N GLY A 199 -0.65 9.24 14.46
CA GLY A 199 0.14 9.93 15.47
C GLY A 199 0.54 9.01 16.63
N VAL A 200 -0.43 8.26 17.19
CA VAL A 200 -0.20 7.26 18.25
C VAL A 200 0.84 6.22 17.81
N ARG A 201 0.68 5.62 16.65
CA ARG A 201 1.62 4.62 16.12
C ARG A 201 3.02 5.20 15.90
N GLY A 202 3.11 6.41 15.35
CA GLY A 202 4.38 7.11 15.17
C GLY A 202 5.09 7.42 16.49
N ALA A 203 4.32 7.83 17.51
CA ALA A 203 4.85 8.10 18.87
C ALA A 203 5.41 6.82 19.52
N VAL A 204 4.69 5.69 19.42
CA VAL A 204 5.16 4.40 19.92
C VAL A 204 6.40 3.93 19.16
N GLY A 205 6.38 3.99 17.82
CA GLY A 205 7.53 3.63 16.99
C GLY A 205 8.77 4.44 17.37
N GLY A 206 8.62 5.76 17.49
CA GLY A 206 9.70 6.64 17.90
C GLY A 206 10.19 6.41 19.35
N ALA A 207 9.33 5.99 20.27
CA ALA A 207 9.74 5.62 21.64
C ALA A 207 10.58 4.34 21.62
N LEU A 208 10.10 3.30 20.95
CA LEU A 208 10.77 2.01 20.88
C LEU A 208 12.09 2.06 20.10
N SER A 209 12.17 2.82 19.00
CA SER A 209 13.42 3.03 18.26
C SER A 209 14.52 3.69 19.09
N ARG A 210 14.16 4.56 20.03
CA ARG A 210 15.13 5.18 20.94
C ARG A 210 15.57 4.27 22.08
N LEU A 211 14.68 3.38 22.49
CA LEU A 211 14.95 2.45 23.58
C LEU A 211 15.82 1.28 23.12
N PHE A 212 15.51 0.72 21.95
CA PHE A 212 16.17 -0.47 21.41
C PHE A 212 17.18 -0.09 20.33
N THR A 213 18.45 0.07 20.72
CA THR A 213 19.53 0.55 19.83
C THR A 213 20.70 -0.43 19.71
N THR A 214 20.67 -1.57 20.41
CA THR A 214 21.84 -2.43 20.60
C THR A 214 21.70 -3.85 20.02
N GLY A 215 20.92 -4.00 18.96
CA GLY A 215 20.80 -5.27 18.22
C GLY A 215 19.47 -5.97 18.39
N GLU A 216 18.56 -5.39 19.15
CA GLU A 216 17.17 -5.81 19.20
C GLU A 216 16.48 -5.55 17.84
N THR A 217 15.53 -6.40 17.48
CA THR A 217 14.72 -6.20 16.27
C THR A 217 13.32 -5.77 16.67
N VAL A 218 12.94 -4.53 16.37
CA VAL A 218 11.61 -4.00 16.68
C VAL A 218 10.80 -3.86 15.40
N ALA A 219 9.67 -4.54 15.36
CA ALA A 219 8.85 -4.65 14.14
C ALA A 219 7.38 -4.30 14.38
N THR A 220 6.77 -3.67 13.40
CA THR A 220 5.32 -3.49 13.30
C THR A 220 4.70 -4.69 12.60
N LEU A 221 3.80 -5.41 13.27
CA LEU A 221 3.06 -6.55 12.69
C LEU A 221 1.68 -6.15 12.19
N SER A 222 1.03 -5.21 12.85
CA SER A 222 -0.28 -4.67 12.46
C SER A 222 -0.45 -3.23 12.93
N ALA A 223 -1.60 -2.64 12.64
CA ALA A 223 -1.92 -1.30 13.11
C ALA A 223 -1.86 -1.18 14.66
N SER A 224 -2.12 -2.26 15.37
CA SER A 224 -2.22 -2.29 16.84
C SER A 224 -1.15 -3.14 17.52
N ARG A 225 -0.25 -3.79 16.78
CA ARG A 225 0.71 -4.74 17.36
C ARG A 225 2.13 -4.46 16.90
N ILE A 226 3.01 -4.24 17.88
CA ILE A 226 4.44 -4.06 17.68
C ILE A 226 5.17 -5.11 18.51
N VAL A 227 6.26 -5.64 17.99
CA VAL A 227 7.05 -6.70 18.64
C VAL A 227 8.51 -6.30 18.69
N ALA A 228 9.14 -6.47 19.85
CA ALA A 228 10.59 -6.37 20.00
C ALA A 228 11.17 -7.76 20.30
N VAL A 229 12.12 -8.19 19.46
CA VAL A 229 12.86 -9.46 19.61
C VAL A 229 14.22 -9.17 20.22
N MET A 230 14.57 -9.91 21.27
CA MET A 230 15.78 -9.70 22.05
C MET A 230 16.25 -10.97 22.76
N PRO A 231 17.45 -10.99 23.35
CA PRO A 231 17.87 -12.07 24.22
C PRO A 231 16.90 -12.26 25.41
N ALA A 232 16.62 -13.52 25.76
CA ALA A 232 15.62 -13.86 26.77
C ALA A 232 15.93 -13.23 28.17
N TYR A 233 17.21 -13.09 28.53
CA TYR A 233 17.62 -12.48 29.80
C TYR A 233 17.28 -10.97 29.87
N ALA A 234 17.07 -10.30 28.75
CA ALA A 234 16.79 -8.86 28.71
C ALA A 234 15.28 -8.52 28.85
N LEU A 235 14.39 -9.50 28.66
CA LEU A 235 12.94 -9.28 28.61
C LEU A 235 12.37 -8.57 29.82
N GLY A 236 12.68 -9.03 31.02
CA GLY A 236 12.10 -8.47 32.26
C GLY A 236 12.48 -7.00 32.51
N ARG A 237 13.71 -6.60 32.11
CA ARG A 237 14.12 -5.20 32.17
C ARG A 237 13.46 -4.39 31.05
N ALA A 238 13.46 -4.94 29.85
CA ALA A 238 12.90 -4.27 28.67
C ALA A 238 11.42 -3.94 28.85
N GLU A 239 10.64 -4.80 29.50
CA GLU A 239 9.22 -4.55 29.80
C GLU A 239 9.04 -3.29 30.63
N GLY A 240 9.79 -3.15 31.74
CA GLY A 240 9.74 -1.96 32.60
C GLY A 240 10.20 -0.69 31.86
N ASP A 241 11.28 -0.79 31.07
CA ASP A 241 11.80 0.34 30.30
C ASP A 241 10.79 0.79 29.22
N VAL A 242 10.10 -0.16 28.55
CA VAL A 242 9.04 0.14 27.58
C VAL A 242 7.84 0.78 28.26
N GLN A 243 7.38 0.24 29.39
CA GLN A 243 6.28 0.81 30.15
C GLN A 243 6.55 2.29 30.47
N VAL A 244 7.69 2.60 31.04
CA VAL A 244 8.10 3.99 31.38
C VAL A 244 8.19 4.86 30.14
N ALA A 245 8.77 4.35 29.04
CA ALA A 245 8.94 5.12 27.81
C ALA A 245 7.59 5.46 27.15
N LEU A 246 6.59 4.58 27.25
CA LEU A 246 5.26 4.80 26.69
C LEU A 246 4.41 5.71 27.58
N GLU A 247 4.49 5.58 28.90
CA GLU A 247 3.80 6.47 29.87
C GLU A 247 4.20 7.94 29.73
N GLN A 248 5.40 8.21 29.22
CA GLN A 248 5.88 9.57 28.97
C GLN A 248 5.35 10.18 27.66
N ARG A 249 4.48 9.46 26.91
CA ARG A 249 3.94 9.94 25.63
C ARG A 249 2.56 10.54 25.79
N PRO A 250 2.40 11.86 25.57
CA PRO A 250 1.11 12.50 25.66
C PRO A 250 0.08 11.94 24.66
N GLU A 251 0.55 11.41 23.51
CA GLU A 251 -0.28 10.81 22.49
C GLU A 251 -0.95 9.50 22.95
N LEU A 252 -0.48 8.92 24.07
CA LEU A 252 -0.96 7.63 24.59
C LEU A 252 -1.83 7.75 25.85
N VAL A 253 -2.12 8.96 26.33
CA VAL A 253 -2.86 9.19 27.60
C VAL A 253 -4.18 8.43 27.64
N ASP A 254 -4.93 8.42 26.52
CA ASP A 254 -6.24 7.79 26.41
C ASP A 254 -6.20 6.46 25.62
N VAL A 255 -5.02 5.92 25.34
CA VAL A 255 -4.86 4.68 24.55
C VAL A 255 -4.41 3.56 25.49
N PRO A 256 -5.26 2.55 25.76
CA PRO A 256 -4.84 1.38 26.51
C PRO A 256 -3.72 0.63 25.81
N VAL A 257 -2.63 0.38 26.54
CA VAL A 257 -1.46 -0.34 26.05
C VAL A 257 -1.26 -1.58 26.93
N ALA A 258 -1.22 -2.75 26.33
CA ALA A 258 -0.81 -3.98 26.98
C ALA A 258 0.60 -4.38 26.51
N ILE A 259 1.41 -4.83 27.46
CA ILE A 259 2.77 -5.30 27.21
C ILE A 259 2.86 -6.73 27.71
N ASP A 260 3.19 -7.66 26.82
CA ASP A 260 3.28 -9.08 27.13
C ASP A 260 4.64 -9.64 26.71
N GLN A 261 5.18 -10.55 27.53
CA GLN A 261 6.36 -11.33 27.17
C GLN A 261 5.94 -12.64 26.50
N GLN A 262 6.60 -12.96 25.38
CA GLN A 262 6.36 -14.19 24.67
C GLN A 262 7.69 -14.92 24.40
N PRO A 263 7.89 -16.13 24.94
CA PRO A 263 9.05 -16.94 24.59
C PRO A 263 8.98 -17.35 23.11
N PHE A 264 10.13 -17.61 22.50
CA PHE A 264 10.19 -18.17 21.16
C PHE A 264 9.56 -19.56 21.12
N GLY A 265 8.98 -19.92 19.97
CA GLY A 265 8.65 -21.31 19.64
C GLY A 265 9.92 -22.12 19.30
N ASN A 266 9.77 -23.42 19.16
CA ASN A 266 10.87 -24.30 18.76
C ASN A 266 11.24 -24.17 17.27
N THR A 267 10.41 -23.53 16.45
CA THR A 267 10.64 -23.26 15.03
C THR A 267 10.37 -21.81 14.71
N ALA A 268 10.96 -21.30 13.62
CA ALA A 268 10.75 -19.93 13.16
C ALA A 268 9.29 -19.65 12.82
N ASP A 269 8.60 -20.57 12.12
CA ASP A 269 7.18 -20.41 11.80
C ASP A 269 6.31 -20.52 13.06
N GLY A 270 6.63 -21.42 14.01
CA GLY A 270 5.94 -21.48 15.30
C GLY A 270 6.12 -20.21 16.14
N THR A 271 7.30 -19.57 16.10
CA THR A 271 7.52 -18.26 16.71
C THR A 271 6.69 -17.19 16.01
N TRP A 272 6.68 -17.17 14.67
CA TRP A 272 5.89 -16.23 13.91
C TRP A 272 4.40 -16.32 14.24
N ASP A 273 3.84 -17.53 14.31
CA ASP A 273 2.43 -17.75 14.62
C ASP A 273 2.05 -17.24 16.02
N LEU A 274 2.96 -17.41 16.99
CA LEU A 274 2.80 -16.83 18.33
C LEU A 274 2.75 -15.29 18.28
N LEU A 275 3.69 -14.69 17.56
CA LEU A 275 3.81 -13.23 17.48
C LEU A 275 2.69 -12.59 16.66
N ALA A 276 2.27 -13.22 15.58
CA ALA A 276 1.16 -12.76 14.75
C ALA A 276 -0.22 -12.93 15.43
N GLY A 277 -0.30 -13.70 16.51
CA GLY A 277 -1.56 -13.99 17.18
C GLY A 277 -2.47 -14.93 16.38
N THR A 278 -1.90 -15.69 15.44
CA THR A 278 -2.63 -16.61 14.55
C THR A 278 -2.92 -17.97 15.17
N ARG A 279 -2.46 -18.25 16.39
CA ARG A 279 -2.86 -19.48 17.09
C ARG A 279 -4.35 -19.40 17.44
N VAL A 280 -5.14 -20.01 16.58
CA VAL A 280 -6.45 -20.52 16.94
C VAL A 280 -6.23 -21.53 18.08
N GLY A 281 -6.93 -21.33 19.19
CA GLY A 281 -6.77 -22.13 20.38
C GLY A 281 -6.77 -23.62 20.09
N ALA A 282 -5.83 -24.31 20.72
CA ALA A 282 -5.83 -25.76 20.82
C ALA A 282 -6.79 -26.18 21.92
#